data_e72826164959c849408a22eada899d7f
#
_entry.id   e72826164959c849408a22eada899d7f
#
_cell.length_a   1.000
_cell.length_b   1.000
_cell.length_c   1.000
_cell.angle_alpha   90.00
_cell.angle_beta   90.00
_cell.angle_gamma   90.00
#
_symmetry.space_group_name_H-M   'P 1'
#
loop_
_entity.id
_entity.type
_entity.pdbx_description
1 polymer ?
#
loop_
_entity_poly.entity_id
_entity_poly.type
_entity_poly.pdbx_seq_one_letter_code
_entity_poly.pdbx_strand_id
1 'polypeptide(L)'
;NSNQTKSNFKSNINNVNSQNANYQIGLVYVFKNYGSGDLNKFSIGLNYQSQNNYDKDIKITGINKNSIDNFFLNNAQGINLNDISVGSNESVSGVYRWLGNNIGYSAQQSFLGYQSYLLSYDSDSNSYYSLAKYNNGVDQDNSTIIEGNNNIASLNLSWQYKDNLYMGINLNFHDILYEKENRHIETN
;
A
#
# COMPACT_ATOMS: atom_id res chain seq x y z
N ASN A 1 -16.30 11.97 -12.69
CA ASN A 1 -16.55 12.69 -11.44
C ASN A 1 -15.28 12.63 -10.60
N SER A 2 -14.56 13.74 -10.49
CA SER A 2 -13.43 13.87 -9.56
C SER A 2 -13.96 14.27 -8.19
N ASN A 3 -13.76 13.46 -7.18
CA ASN A 3 -14.06 13.82 -5.81
C ASN A 3 -12.82 14.47 -5.18
N GLN A 4 -12.92 15.74 -4.82
CA GLN A 4 -11.90 16.42 -4.03
C GLN A 4 -12.36 16.49 -2.58
N THR A 5 -11.58 15.91 -1.67
CA THR A 5 -11.79 16.05 -0.23
C THR A 5 -10.69 16.92 0.35
N LYS A 6 -11.05 18.00 1.02
CA LYS A 6 -10.11 18.86 1.77
C LYS A 6 -10.27 18.57 3.24
N SER A 7 -9.18 18.22 3.91
CA SER A 7 -9.14 18.12 5.37
C SER A 7 -8.08 19.06 5.93
N ASN A 8 -8.41 19.79 7.00
CA ASN A 8 -7.48 20.67 7.70
C ASN A 8 -6.89 19.91 8.89
N PHE A 9 -5.63 19.57 8.82
CA PHE A 9 -4.82 19.25 9.99
C PHE A 9 -4.19 20.55 10.52
N LYS A 10 -4.00 20.67 11.80
CA LYS A 10 -3.57 21.84 12.62
C LYS A 10 -2.63 22.89 11.99
N SER A 11 -2.39 22.92 10.71
CA SER A 11 -1.72 23.95 9.90
C SER A 11 -1.63 23.58 8.40
N ASN A 12 -2.31 22.54 7.90
CA ASN A 12 -2.05 22.01 6.58
C ASN A 12 -3.32 21.78 5.78
N ILE A 13 -3.28 22.13 4.50
CA ILE A 13 -4.36 21.84 3.55
C ILE A 13 -3.98 20.54 2.84
N ASN A 14 -4.77 19.50 3.05
CA ASN A 14 -4.63 18.26 2.31
C ASN A 14 -5.53 18.30 1.08
N ASN A 15 -4.96 18.05 -0.08
CA ASN A 15 -5.71 17.81 -1.30
C ASN A 15 -5.74 16.30 -1.56
N VAL A 16 -6.94 15.74 -1.65
CA VAL A 16 -7.14 14.35 -2.08
C VAL A 16 -7.90 14.38 -3.38
N ASN A 17 -7.26 13.93 -4.45
CA ASN A 17 -7.88 13.72 -5.74
C ASN A 17 -8.13 12.22 -5.91
N SER A 18 -9.37 11.83 -6.20
CA SER A 18 -9.71 10.46 -6.56
C SER A 18 -10.58 10.46 -7.82
N GLN A 19 -10.30 9.55 -8.73
CA GLN A 19 -11.10 9.36 -9.94
C GLN A 19 -11.70 7.96 -9.89
N ASN A 20 -13.02 7.86 -10.05
CA ASN A 20 -13.72 6.59 -10.13
C ASN A 20 -14.43 6.50 -11.48
N ALA A 21 -14.04 5.53 -12.28
CA ALA A 21 -14.75 5.14 -13.49
C ALA A 21 -15.11 3.65 -13.36
N ASN A 22 -16.39 3.36 -13.18
CA ASN A 22 -16.89 1.99 -13.13
C ASN A 22 -17.57 1.66 -14.45
N TYR A 23 -17.18 0.56 -15.05
CA TYR A 23 -17.80 0.02 -16.26
C TYR A 23 -18.07 -1.46 -16.09
N GLN A 24 -19.10 -1.93 -16.76
CA GLN A 24 -19.49 -3.33 -16.75
C GLN A 24 -20.00 -3.71 -18.13
N ILE A 25 -19.61 -4.90 -18.56
CA ILE A 25 -20.14 -5.55 -19.75
C ILE A 25 -20.43 -7.01 -19.41
N GLY A 26 -21.56 -7.53 -19.87
CA GLY A 26 -21.93 -8.92 -19.63
C GLY A 26 -22.77 -9.50 -20.76
N LEU A 27 -22.69 -10.81 -20.90
CA LEU A 27 -23.47 -11.60 -21.85
C LEU A 27 -24.01 -12.81 -21.12
N VAL A 28 -25.29 -13.14 -21.37
CA VAL A 28 -25.91 -14.35 -20.87
C VAL A 28 -26.53 -15.11 -22.04
N TYR A 29 -26.23 -16.40 -22.13
CA TYR A 29 -26.87 -17.29 -23.09
C TYR A 29 -27.63 -18.37 -22.37
N VAL A 30 -28.89 -18.57 -22.79
CA VAL A 30 -29.83 -19.52 -22.18
C VAL A 30 -30.17 -20.63 -23.16
N PHE A 31 -29.83 -21.86 -22.79
CA PHE A 31 -30.22 -23.07 -23.48
C PHE A 31 -31.55 -23.57 -22.89
N LYS A 32 -32.56 -23.81 -23.72
CA LYS A 32 -33.80 -24.40 -23.31
C LYS A 32 -33.86 -25.81 -23.85
N ASN A 33 -34.19 -26.76 -22.99
CA ASN A 33 -34.46 -28.12 -23.40
C ASN A 33 -35.97 -28.28 -23.64
N TYR A 34 -36.34 -28.60 -24.87
CA TYR A 34 -37.74 -28.85 -25.26
C TYR A 34 -38.06 -30.36 -25.31
N GLY A 35 -37.13 -31.22 -24.88
CA GLY A 35 -37.32 -32.65 -24.79
C GLY A 35 -37.92 -33.11 -23.46
N SER A 36 -38.08 -34.42 -23.29
CA SER A 36 -38.68 -35.06 -22.12
C SER A 36 -37.72 -35.22 -20.93
N GLY A 37 -36.58 -34.53 -20.95
CA GLY A 37 -35.57 -34.60 -19.86
C GLY A 37 -35.89 -33.67 -18.68
N ASP A 38 -35.45 -34.04 -17.50
CA ASP A 38 -35.67 -33.29 -16.25
C ASP A 38 -34.93 -31.93 -16.18
N LEU A 39 -33.93 -31.71 -17.03
CA LEU A 39 -33.20 -30.43 -17.13
C LEU A 39 -33.91 -29.49 -18.11
N ASN A 40 -34.62 -28.50 -17.60
CA ASN A 40 -35.42 -27.60 -18.41
C ASN A 40 -34.64 -26.47 -19.05
N LYS A 41 -33.72 -25.88 -18.30
CA LYS A 41 -32.90 -24.77 -18.76
C LYS A 41 -31.48 -24.89 -18.21
N PHE A 42 -30.54 -24.42 -19.02
CA PHE A 42 -29.15 -24.18 -18.61
C PHE A 42 -28.73 -22.82 -19.13
N SER A 43 -28.03 -22.01 -18.31
CA SER A 43 -27.53 -20.76 -18.78
C SER A 43 -26.06 -20.58 -18.41
N ILE A 44 -25.35 -19.89 -19.30
CA ILE A 44 -23.96 -19.45 -19.11
C ILE A 44 -23.98 -17.93 -19.20
N GLY A 45 -23.43 -17.28 -18.18
CA GLY A 45 -23.22 -15.83 -18.13
C GLY A 45 -21.73 -15.52 -18.02
N LEU A 46 -21.29 -14.56 -18.81
CA LEU A 46 -19.97 -13.95 -18.70
C LEU A 46 -20.15 -12.49 -18.35
N ASN A 47 -19.40 -12.00 -17.39
CA ASN A 47 -19.41 -10.61 -17.00
C ASN A 47 -17.98 -10.13 -16.75
N TYR A 48 -17.68 -8.91 -17.16
CA TYR A 48 -16.45 -8.20 -16.82
C TYR A 48 -16.82 -6.82 -16.30
N GLN A 49 -16.25 -6.47 -15.15
CA GLN A 49 -16.50 -5.17 -14.52
C GLN A 49 -15.25 -4.60 -13.88
N SER A 50 -15.11 -3.28 -13.94
CA SER A 50 -14.21 -2.53 -13.07
C SER A 50 -14.90 -2.28 -11.74
N GLN A 51 -14.37 -2.86 -10.67
CA GLN A 51 -15.00 -2.78 -9.35
C GLN A 51 -14.52 -1.57 -8.57
N ASN A 52 -13.21 -1.35 -8.53
CA ASN A 52 -12.60 -0.26 -7.80
C ASN A 52 -11.47 0.37 -8.61
N ASN A 53 -11.34 1.67 -8.51
CA ASN A 53 -10.16 2.42 -8.89
C ASN A 53 -9.54 2.95 -7.59
N TYR A 54 -8.24 2.71 -7.40
CA TYR A 54 -7.48 3.11 -6.20
C TYR A 54 -6.74 4.43 -6.37
N ASP A 55 -6.80 5.06 -7.56
CA ASP A 55 -6.07 6.29 -7.87
C ASP A 55 -6.36 7.39 -6.86
N LYS A 56 -5.30 7.81 -6.16
CA LYS A 56 -5.34 8.90 -5.19
C LYS A 56 -4.02 9.66 -5.25
N ASP A 57 -4.12 10.97 -5.21
CA ASP A 57 -2.99 11.87 -5.01
C ASP A 57 -3.25 12.65 -3.72
N ILE A 58 -2.38 12.44 -2.72
CA ILE A 58 -2.49 13.04 -1.40
C ILE A 58 -1.23 13.87 -1.17
N LYS A 59 -1.41 15.17 -0.96
CA LYS A 59 -0.31 16.07 -0.61
C LYS A 59 -0.59 16.75 0.74
N ILE A 60 0.40 16.66 1.65
CA ILE A 60 0.36 17.24 2.98
C ILE A 60 1.62 18.07 3.16
N THR A 61 1.45 19.36 3.46
CA THR A 61 2.57 20.27 3.70
C THR A 61 2.38 21.01 5.01
N GLY A 62 3.49 21.34 5.68
CA GLY A 62 3.45 22.17 6.86
C GLY A 62 4.65 22.02 7.79
N ILE A 63 4.70 22.89 8.80
CA ILE A 63 5.77 22.89 9.78
C ILE A 63 5.46 21.90 10.90
N ASN A 64 6.39 20.98 11.16
CA ASN A 64 6.31 20.00 12.24
C ASN A 64 7.50 20.17 13.20
N LYS A 65 7.23 19.99 14.49
CA LYS A 65 8.30 19.99 15.52
C LYS A 65 9.08 18.68 15.54
N ASN A 66 8.53 17.62 14.96
CA ASN A 66 9.17 16.31 14.83
C ASN A 66 9.61 16.11 13.39
N SER A 67 10.89 15.86 13.20
CA SER A 67 11.48 15.49 11.92
C SER A 67 11.54 13.96 11.77
N ILE A 68 11.85 13.49 10.59
CA ILE A 68 12.01 12.07 10.26
C ILE A 68 13.16 11.41 11.07
N ASP A 69 14.07 12.20 11.61
CA ASP A 69 15.14 11.71 12.49
C ASP A 69 14.58 10.93 13.69
N ASN A 70 13.45 11.38 14.25
CA ASN A 70 12.79 10.69 15.37
C ASN A 70 12.32 9.28 14.99
N PHE A 71 11.92 9.08 13.75
CA PHE A 71 11.56 7.74 13.26
C PHE A 71 12.77 6.81 13.30
N PHE A 72 13.91 7.23 12.77
CA PHE A 72 15.14 6.45 12.79
C PHE A 72 15.69 6.27 14.20
N LEU A 73 15.63 7.32 15.02
CA LEU A 73 16.09 7.29 16.41
C LEU A 73 15.28 6.28 17.25
N ASN A 74 13.97 6.27 17.12
CA ASN A 74 13.12 5.32 17.83
C ASN A 74 13.38 3.87 17.42
N ASN A 75 13.68 3.63 16.15
CA ASN A 75 14.04 2.30 15.67
C ASN A 75 15.44 1.87 16.14
N ALA A 76 16.35 2.83 16.39
CA ALA A 76 17.73 2.55 16.78
C ALA A 76 17.90 2.17 18.25
N GLN A 77 16.97 2.55 19.12
CA GLN A 77 17.07 2.24 20.55
C GLN A 77 17.08 0.74 20.80
N GLY A 78 18.13 0.29 21.51
CA GLY A 78 18.32 -1.13 21.82
C GLY A 78 18.98 -1.98 20.73
N ILE A 79 19.27 -1.42 19.56
CA ILE A 79 20.02 -2.10 18.51
C ILE A 79 21.54 -1.96 18.80
N ASN A 80 22.27 -3.07 18.70
CA ASN A 80 23.71 -3.05 18.95
C ASN A 80 24.45 -2.31 17.80
N LEU A 81 25.37 -1.42 18.14
CA LEU A 81 26.14 -0.67 17.15
C LEU A 81 26.92 -1.58 16.19
N ASN A 82 27.46 -2.70 16.70
CA ASN A 82 28.22 -3.62 15.85
C ASN A 82 27.34 -4.24 14.74
N ASP A 83 26.04 -4.44 15.00
CA ASP A 83 25.13 -5.01 14.01
C ASP A 83 24.85 -4.05 12.86
N ILE A 84 24.83 -2.73 13.12
CA ILE A 84 24.58 -1.69 12.13
C ILE A 84 25.83 -0.99 11.61
N SER A 85 27.01 -1.51 11.96
CA SER A 85 28.30 -1.06 11.41
C SER A 85 28.66 -1.92 10.18
N VAL A 86 29.31 -1.30 9.18
CA VAL A 86 29.82 -2.00 8.01
C VAL A 86 31.28 -2.34 8.23
N GLY A 87 31.61 -3.61 8.26
CA GLY A 87 32.98 -4.10 8.36
C GLY A 87 33.78 -3.86 7.07
N SER A 88 35.11 -3.94 7.16
CA SER A 88 36.04 -3.66 6.05
C SER A 88 35.81 -4.55 4.81
N ASN A 89 35.24 -5.74 4.99
CA ASN A 89 34.98 -6.73 3.92
C ASN A 89 33.47 -6.88 3.59
N GLU A 90 32.63 -5.97 4.09
CA GLU A 90 31.18 -6.02 3.91
C GLU A 90 30.71 -4.89 3.00
N SER A 91 29.61 -5.16 2.28
CA SER A 91 28.92 -4.11 1.52
C SER A 91 27.73 -3.56 2.30
N VAL A 92 27.45 -2.28 2.15
CA VAL A 92 26.29 -1.60 2.75
C VAL A 92 24.99 -2.37 2.43
N SER A 93 24.80 -2.76 1.17
CA SER A 93 23.62 -3.52 0.74
C SER A 93 23.58 -4.94 1.33
N GLY A 94 24.74 -5.55 1.56
CA GLY A 94 24.86 -6.87 2.19
C GLY A 94 24.42 -6.83 3.65
N VAL A 95 24.96 -5.88 4.43
CA VAL A 95 24.59 -5.68 5.83
C VAL A 95 23.09 -5.33 5.95
N TYR A 96 22.59 -4.42 5.12
CA TYR A 96 21.17 -4.06 5.12
C TYR A 96 20.25 -5.27 4.92
N ARG A 97 20.58 -6.14 3.95
CA ARG A 97 19.80 -7.37 3.67
C ARG A 97 19.93 -8.37 4.82
N TRP A 98 21.12 -8.53 5.37
CA TRP A 98 21.37 -9.42 6.51
C TRP A 98 20.53 -9.00 7.73
N LEU A 99 20.51 -7.70 8.04
CA LEU A 99 19.71 -7.13 9.13
C LEU A 99 18.23 -7.47 8.98
N GLY A 100 17.66 -7.30 7.78
CA GLY A 100 16.26 -7.61 7.53
C GLY A 100 15.92 -9.09 7.73
N ASN A 101 16.84 -9.98 7.35
CA ASN A 101 16.62 -11.43 7.44
C ASN A 101 16.85 -11.99 8.86
N ASN A 102 17.71 -11.36 9.68
CA ASN A 102 18.16 -11.94 10.93
C ASN A 102 17.71 -11.16 12.19
N ILE A 103 17.55 -9.85 12.10
CA ILE A 103 17.17 -9.01 13.24
C ILE A 103 15.78 -8.38 13.01
N GLY A 104 15.53 -7.87 11.80
CA GLY A 104 14.23 -7.34 11.41
C GLY A 104 14.24 -5.88 10.97
N TYR A 105 13.04 -5.36 10.77
CA TYR A 105 12.80 -4.03 10.19
C TYR A 105 13.45 -2.89 10.98
N SER A 106 13.34 -2.89 12.31
CA SER A 106 13.91 -1.82 13.15
C SER A 106 15.41 -1.70 12.99
N ALA A 107 16.13 -2.81 12.89
CA ALA A 107 17.57 -2.80 12.66
C ALA A 107 17.94 -2.25 11.27
N GLN A 108 17.13 -2.54 10.25
CA GLN A 108 17.31 -1.95 8.92
C GLN A 108 17.12 -0.42 8.95
N GLN A 109 16.11 0.07 9.66
CA GLN A 109 15.88 1.52 9.78
C GLN A 109 17.00 2.19 10.58
N SER A 110 17.45 1.57 11.67
CA SER A 110 18.59 2.02 12.45
C SER A 110 19.87 2.16 11.61
N PHE A 111 20.12 1.13 10.80
CA PHE A 111 21.24 1.12 9.87
C PHE A 111 21.16 2.26 8.86
N LEU A 112 19.99 2.52 8.27
CA LEU A 112 19.81 3.64 7.34
C LEU A 112 20.06 4.99 8.03
N GLY A 113 19.50 5.20 9.22
CA GLY A 113 19.70 6.42 9.99
C GLY A 113 21.17 6.63 10.39
N TYR A 114 21.89 5.57 10.77
CA TYR A 114 23.29 5.62 11.15
C TYR A 114 24.20 5.82 9.93
N GLN A 115 24.01 5.07 8.86
CA GLN A 115 24.83 5.17 7.64
C GLN A 115 24.63 6.48 6.87
N SER A 116 23.48 7.13 7.02
CA SER A 116 23.23 8.45 6.44
C SER A 116 23.76 9.61 7.30
N TYR A 117 24.42 9.34 8.42
CA TYR A 117 24.87 10.34 9.40
C TYR A 117 23.73 11.19 9.98
N LEU A 118 22.52 10.67 9.96
CA LEU A 118 21.38 11.29 10.64
C LEU A 118 21.41 11.00 12.14
N LEU A 119 21.90 9.80 12.51
CA LEU A 119 22.10 9.36 13.88
C LEU A 119 23.58 9.20 14.19
N SER A 120 23.93 9.41 15.47
CA SER A 120 25.21 9.03 16.05
C SER A 120 24.99 8.20 17.30
N TYR A 121 26.04 7.53 17.74
CA TYR A 121 26.00 6.66 18.91
C TYR A 121 26.91 7.23 20.01
N ASP A 122 26.41 7.28 21.23
CA ASP A 122 27.13 7.65 22.40
C ASP A 122 27.49 6.39 23.21
N SER A 123 28.81 6.10 23.30
CA SER A 123 29.32 4.92 24.01
C SER A 123 29.13 5.01 25.52
N ASP A 124 29.10 6.21 26.09
CA ASP A 124 29.05 6.41 27.53
C ASP A 124 27.62 6.16 28.05
N SER A 125 26.63 6.61 27.30
CA SER A 125 25.22 6.40 27.62
C SER A 125 24.62 5.13 26.96
N ASN A 126 25.38 4.45 26.10
CA ASN A 126 24.94 3.29 25.33
C ASN A 126 23.61 3.56 24.57
N SER A 127 23.53 4.73 23.94
CA SER A 127 22.30 5.19 23.27
C SER A 127 22.60 5.92 21.98
N TYR A 128 21.60 5.95 21.09
CA TYR A 128 21.63 6.74 19.86
C TYR A 128 21.05 8.13 20.09
N TYR A 129 21.55 9.11 19.35
CA TYR A 129 21.02 10.46 19.32
C TYR A 129 21.01 11.01 17.90
N SER A 130 20.12 11.97 17.66
CA SER A 130 19.99 12.63 16.36
C SER A 130 21.06 13.71 16.18
N LEU A 131 21.63 13.77 14.98
CA LEU A 131 22.49 14.86 14.54
C LEU A 131 21.73 16.00 13.85
N ALA A 132 20.44 15.81 13.58
CA ALA A 132 19.60 16.83 12.95
C ALA A 132 19.44 18.03 13.88
N LYS A 133 19.56 19.24 13.31
CA LYS A 133 19.42 20.50 14.04
C LYS A 133 18.32 21.34 13.43
N TYR A 134 17.22 21.52 14.18
CA TYR A 134 16.11 22.37 13.80
C TYR A 134 15.54 23.09 15.06
N ASN A 135 15.47 24.41 15.00
CA ASN A 135 15.10 25.21 16.18
C ASN A 135 13.60 25.43 16.31
N ASN A 136 12.89 25.64 15.21
CA ASN A 136 11.45 26.00 15.17
C ASN A 136 10.58 24.94 14.52
N GLY A 137 11.12 23.76 14.27
CA GLY A 137 10.50 22.71 13.47
C GLY A 137 11.07 22.68 12.05
N VAL A 138 10.63 21.71 11.28
CA VAL A 138 10.98 21.48 9.88
C VAL A 138 9.77 21.66 8.99
N ASP A 139 9.95 22.28 7.84
CA ASP A 139 8.92 22.32 6.82
C ASP A 139 8.89 20.96 6.12
N GLN A 140 7.74 20.29 6.19
CA GLN A 140 7.54 18.95 5.65
C GLN A 140 6.61 18.99 4.44
N ASP A 141 7.02 18.32 3.38
CA ASP A 141 6.22 18.04 2.20
C ASP A 141 6.11 16.51 2.05
N ASN A 142 4.90 16.00 2.30
CA ASN A 142 4.56 14.60 2.14
C ASN A 142 3.64 14.43 0.94
N SER A 143 4.05 13.62 -0.02
CA SER A 143 3.27 13.27 -1.19
C SER A 143 3.07 11.76 -1.24
N THR A 144 1.83 11.34 -1.39
CA THR A 144 1.46 9.93 -1.57
C THR A 144 0.65 9.80 -2.85
N ILE A 145 1.18 9.06 -3.80
CA ILE A 145 0.50 8.70 -5.04
C ILE A 145 0.12 7.23 -4.93
N ILE A 146 -1.14 6.94 -5.13
CA ILE A 146 -1.67 5.57 -5.20
C ILE A 146 -2.30 5.41 -6.58
N GLU A 147 -1.90 4.37 -7.30
CA GLU A 147 -2.41 4.02 -8.61
C GLU A 147 -2.84 2.56 -8.60
N GLY A 148 -3.93 2.28 -9.31
CA GLY A 148 -4.35 0.90 -9.49
C GLY A 148 -5.84 0.69 -9.62
N ASN A 149 -6.18 -0.56 -9.89
CA ASN A 149 -7.56 -0.96 -10.11
C ASN A 149 -7.81 -2.39 -9.64
N ASN A 150 -9.08 -2.72 -9.46
CA ASN A 150 -9.57 -4.07 -9.26
C ASN A 150 -10.64 -4.35 -10.31
N ASN A 151 -10.35 -5.27 -11.21
CA ASN A 151 -11.27 -5.73 -12.22
C ASN A 151 -11.75 -7.15 -11.90
N ILE A 152 -12.98 -7.48 -12.25
CA ILE A 152 -13.55 -8.79 -12.01
C ILE A 152 -14.05 -9.35 -13.33
N ALA A 153 -13.59 -10.55 -13.67
CA ALA A 153 -14.19 -11.40 -14.67
C ALA A 153 -15.03 -12.47 -13.95
N SER A 154 -16.31 -12.60 -14.31
CA SER A 154 -17.22 -13.56 -13.67
C SER A 154 -17.76 -14.56 -14.69
N LEU A 155 -17.76 -15.84 -14.32
CA LEU A 155 -18.44 -16.91 -15.00
C LEU A 155 -19.62 -17.39 -14.15
N ASN A 156 -20.84 -17.27 -14.70
CA ASN A 156 -22.06 -17.71 -14.05
C ASN A 156 -22.61 -18.91 -14.79
N LEU A 157 -22.87 -19.98 -14.07
CA LEU A 157 -23.54 -21.17 -14.56
C LEU A 157 -24.82 -21.37 -13.76
N SER A 158 -25.97 -21.55 -14.43
CA SER A 158 -27.20 -21.86 -13.72
C SER A 158 -28.03 -22.85 -14.50
N TRP A 159 -28.84 -23.63 -13.78
CA TRP A 159 -29.72 -24.62 -14.37
C TRP A 159 -31.02 -24.76 -13.58
N GLN A 160 -32.05 -25.10 -14.30
CA GLN A 160 -33.37 -25.43 -13.79
C GLN A 160 -33.60 -26.92 -13.97
N TYR A 161 -33.77 -27.62 -12.85
CA TYR A 161 -34.14 -29.03 -12.82
C TYR A 161 -35.62 -29.15 -12.49
N LYS A 162 -36.36 -29.77 -13.37
CA LYS A 162 -37.84 -29.75 -13.35
C LYS A 162 -38.37 -28.31 -13.24
N ASP A 163 -39.54 -28.11 -12.69
CA ASP A 163 -40.17 -26.78 -12.63
C ASP A 163 -39.88 -26.01 -11.32
N ASN A 164 -39.25 -26.64 -10.35
CA ASN A 164 -39.20 -26.12 -9.01
C ASN A 164 -37.79 -26.05 -8.40
N LEU A 165 -36.75 -26.61 -9.02
CA LEU A 165 -35.38 -26.55 -8.48
C LEU A 165 -34.47 -25.71 -9.39
N TYR A 166 -33.91 -24.63 -8.82
CA TYR A 166 -32.97 -23.75 -9.49
C TYR A 166 -31.65 -23.83 -8.77
N MET A 167 -30.55 -24.00 -9.49
CA MET A 167 -29.21 -24.05 -8.96
C MET A 167 -28.30 -23.15 -9.78
N GLY A 168 -27.28 -22.60 -9.14
CA GLY A 168 -26.30 -21.75 -9.81
C GLY A 168 -24.94 -21.73 -9.10
N ILE A 169 -23.90 -21.53 -9.90
CA ILE A 169 -22.52 -21.34 -9.45
C ILE A 169 -22.01 -20.06 -10.10
N ASN A 170 -21.34 -19.25 -9.30
CA ASN A 170 -20.65 -18.06 -9.75
C ASN A 170 -19.17 -18.17 -9.40
N LEU A 171 -18.30 -18.05 -10.42
CA LEU A 171 -16.85 -18.01 -10.28
C LEU A 171 -16.39 -16.61 -10.62
N ASN A 172 -15.68 -15.96 -9.67
CA ASN A 172 -15.14 -14.62 -9.83
C ASN A 172 -13.61 -14.68 -9.84
N PHE A 173 -13.03 -14.06 -10.86
CA PHE A 173 -11.58 -13.90 -11.03
C PHE A 173 -11.26 -12.43 -10.88
N HIS A 174 -10.42 -12.11 -9.89
CA HIS A 174 -9.98 -10.75 -9.63
C HIS A 174 -8.61 -10.52 -10.26
N ASP A 175 -8.50 -9.40 -10.97
CA ASP A 175 -7.25 -8.82 -11.44
C ASP A 175 -7.03 -7.51 -10.68
N ILE A 176 -6.01 -7.49 -9.80
CA ILE A 176 -5.73 -6.38 -8.90
C ILE A 176 -4.35 -5.84 -9.19
N LEU A 177 -4.30 -4.58 -9.60
CA LEU A 177 -3.09 -3.78 -9.65
C LEU A 177 -3.15 -2.76 -8.51
N TYR A 178 -2.07 -2.62 -7.76
CA TYR A 178 -1.95 -1.64 -6.69
C TYR A 178 -0.50 -1.20 -6.55
N GLU A 179 -0.26 0.08 -6.76
CA GLU A 179 1.04 0.71 -6.56
C GLU A 179 0.88 1.90 -5.62
N LYS A 180 1.83 2.07 -4.72
CA LYS A 180 1.86 3.18 -3.78
C LYS A 180 3.26 3.76 -3.69
N GLU A 181 3.38 5.01 -4.08
CA GLU A 181 4.60 5.81 -3.91
C GLU A 181 4.41 6.82 -2.78
N ASN A 182 5.39 6.89 -1.88
CA ASN A 182 5.46 7.91 -0.85
C ASN A 182 6.74 8.70 -1.02
N ARG A 183 6.62 10.02 -1.02
CA ARG A 183 7.73 10.96 -1.02
C ARG A 183 7.63 11.86 0.20
N HIS A 184 8.70 11.92 0.98
CA HIS A 184 8.85 12.79 2.14
C HIS A 184 10.05 13.70 1.94
N ILE A 185 9.85 15.00 2.08
CA ILE A 185 10.91 16.01 1.99
C ILE A 185 10.81 16.86 3.24
N GLU A 186 11.96 17.14 3.84
CA GLU A 186 12.11 18.09 4.93
C GLU A 186 13.08 19.17 4.54
N THR A 187 12.74 20.40 4.88
CA THR A 187 13.59 21.59 4.75
C THR A 187 13.59 22.40 6.04
N ASN A 188 14.76 22.97 6.39
CA ASN A 188 14.97 23.78 7.58
C ASN A 188 15.26 25.23 7.17
#